data_6439098ab66900888051d1e70deac024
#
_entry.id   6439098ab66900888051d1e70deac024
#
_cell.length_a   1.000
_cell.length_b   1.000
_cell.length_c   1.000
_cell.angle_alpha   90.00
_cell.angle_beta   90.00
_cell.angle_gamma   90.00
#
_symmetry.space_group_name_H-M   'P 1'
#
loop_
_entity.id
_entity.type
_entity.pdbx_description
1 polymer ?
#
loop_
_entity_poly.entity_id
_entity_poly.type
_entity_poly.pdbx_seq_one_letter_code
_entity_poly.pdbx_strand_id
1 'polypeptide(L)'
;MTLRRDALQTLQLNVGRKCNQACRHCHVDAAPWRTEMMNGATAHRVADWIVEHRPPIVDITGGAPELNEHFRFLVEVGCEAGAHVIDRNNLTVIEEPGLDYLPAYLAEHEVEVIASLPCYSAENVNKQRGNGVFEKSISALRKLNAVGYGTSLPLNLVYNPLGAKLPGPQQELEADYKDVLGREFGIVFNHLYTITNQPIARFAEDLRRQGKWDEYLELLAASFNPETVAGLMCRTTLSVDYEGRLYDCDFNQMLDMRIRNGRDLFLWDVTPDTLTGRAIQTGNHCLACTAGCGSSCTGALRQ
;
A
#
# COMPACT_ATOMS: atom_id res chain seq x y z
N MET A 1 -21.77 11.15 -12.11
CA MET A 1 -22.22 10.41 -10.90
C MET A 1 -21.23 10.72 -9.78
N THR A 2 -21.69 11.12 -8.59
CA THR A 2 -20.78 11.40 -7.47
C THR A 2 -20.47 10.10 -6.75
N LEU A 3 -19.20 9.72 -6.67
CA LEU A 3 -18.73 8.56 -5.88
C LEU A 3 -18.96 8.85 -4.39
N ARG A 4 -19.48 7.88 -3.65
CA ARG A 4 -19.78 8.03 -2.22
C ARG A 4 -19.16 6.92 -1.40
N ARG A 5 -18.78 7.27 -0.17
CA ARG A 5 -18.24 6.34 0.81
C ARG A 5 -19.31 5.41 1.34
N ASP A 6 -18.99 4.13 1.41
CA ASP A 6 -19.74 3.10 2.11
C ASP A 6 -19.30 3.01 3.58
N ALA A 7 -19.77 2.01 4.30
CA ALA A 7 -19.31 1.73 5.66
C ALA A 7 -17.79 1.47 5.69
N LEU A 8 -17.12 2.03 6.68
CA LEU A 8 -15.67 1.88 6.86
C LEU A 8 -15.32 0.42 7.11
N GLN A 9 -14.38 -0.11 6.33
CA GLN A 9 -13.78 -1.44 6.52
C GLN A 9 -12.30 -1.34 6.88
N THR A 10 -11.57 -0.39 6.29
CA THR A 10 -10.12 -0.29 6.43
C THR A 10 -9.72 1.08 6.93
N LEU A 11 -9.07 1.13 8.08
CA LEU A 11 -8.28 2.26 8.53
C LEU A 11 -6.86 2.09 8.02
N GLN A 12 -6.46 2.91 7.05
CA GLN A 12 -5.12 2.89 6.49
C GLN A 12 -4.27 3.99 7.15
N LEU A 13 -3.18 3.59 7.78
CA LEU A 13 -2.27 4.47 8.51
C LEU A 13 -0.98 4.68 7.74
N ASN A 14 -0.78 5.84 7.14
CA ASN A 14 0.50 6.23 6.57
C ASN A 14 1.37 6.87 7.67
N VAL A 15 2.24 6.06 8.26
CA VAL A 15 3.03 6.46 9.44
C VAL A 15 4.26 7.31 9.10
N GLY A 16 4.44 7.69 7.85
CA GLY A 16 5.49 8.62 7.44
C GLY A 16 6.08 8.35 6.06
N ARG A 17 7.11 9.15 5.72
CA ARG A 17 7.78 9.07 4.41
C ARG A 17 9.22 8.58 4.50
N LYS A 18 9.73 8.26 5.69
CA LYS A 18 11.05 7.65 5.84
C LYS A 18 11.03 6.24 5.28
N CYS A 19 12.03 5.91 4.45
CA CYS A 19 12.17 4.60 3.82
C CYS A 19 13.66 4.31 3.63
N ASN A 20 14.06 3.06 3.68
CA ASN A 20 15.44 2.65 3.32
C ASN A 20 15.66 2.59 1.79
N GLN A 21 14.63 2.89 0.98
CA GLN A 21 14.68 2.92 -0.48
C GLN A 21 14.18 4.25 -1.05
N ALA A 22 14.54 4.53 -2.32
CA ALA A 22 14.07 5.67 -3.10
C ALA A 22 13.57 5.22 -4.50
N CYS A 23 12.50 4.40 -4.52
CA CYS A 23 11.97 3.78 -5.73
C CYS A 23 11.45 4.80 -6.74
N ARG A 24 11.66 4.55 -8.06
CA ARG A 24 11.24 5.47 -9.13
C ARG A 24 9.73 5.62 -9.26
N HIS A 25 8.97 4.56 -8.97
CA HIS A 25 7.49 4.55 -9.05
C HIS A 25 6.80 4.86 -7.72
N CYS A 26 7.55 5.31 -6.70
CA CYS A 26 7.00 5.54 -5.37
C CYS A 26 5.95 6.65 -5.39
N HIS A 27 4.70 6.30 -5.11
CA HIS A 27 3.59 7.25 -5.02
C HIS A 27 3.61 8.05 -3.71
N VAL A 28 4.23 7.52 -2.65
CA VAL A 28 4.39 8.21 -1.35
C VAL A 28 5.49 9.28 -1.38
N ASP A 29 6.39 9.21 -2.36
CA ASP A 29 7.63 10.01 -2.41
C ASP A 29 8.51 9.77 -1.18
N ALA A 30 8.57 8.53 -0.72
CA ALA A 30 9.38 8.12 0.42
C ALA A 30 10.85 7.95 0.04
N ALA A 31 11.76 8.20 1.00
CA ALA A 31 13.19 8.09 0.79
C ALA A 31 13.97 8.06 2.12
N PRO A 32 15.27 7.67 2.10
CA PRO A 32 16.11 7.65 3.31
C PRO A 32 16.33 9.03 3.96
N TRP A 33 16.27 10.09 3.17
CA TRP A 33 16.45 11.48 3.65
C TRP A 33 15.19 12.16 4.11
N ARG A 34 14.02 11.48 4.03
CA ARG A 34 12.74 12.01 4.53
C ARG A 34 12.70 11.88 6.04
N THR A 35 12.12 12.87 6.68
CA THR A 35 12.04 12.99 8.15
C THR A 35 10.61 12.98 8.68
N GLU A 36 9.63 13.04 7.80
CA GLU A 36 8.21 13.01 8.16
C GLU A 36 7.84 11.64 8.70
N MET A 37 7.47 11.61 9.97
CA MET A 37 7.13 10.41 10.73
C MET A 37 6.01 10.74 11.71
N MET A 38 5.10 9.79 11.92
CA MET A 38 4.10 9.87 12.98
C MET A 38 4.80 9.88 14.32
N ASN A 39 4.52 10.91 15.12
CA ASN A 39 5.06 11.06 16.47
C ASN A 39 4.19 10.36 17.52
N GLY A 40 4.69 10.22 18.76
CA GLY A 40 3.99 9.52 19.82
C GLY A 40 2.63 10.14 20.17
N ALA A 41 2.49 11.45 20.15
CA ALA A 41 1.20 12.10 20.47
C ALA A 41 0.13 11.74 19.41
N THR A 42 0.50 11.72 18.13
CA THR A 42 -0.39 11.30 17.06
C THR A 42 -0.67 9.80 17.14
N ALA A 43 0.35 8.97 17.38
CA ALA A 43 0.20 7.51 17.49
C ALA A 43 -0.77 7.13 18.63
N HIS A 44 -0.67 7.77 19.79
CA HIS A 44 -1.61 7.52 20.89
C HIS A 44 -3.05 7.92 20.55
N ARG A 45 -3.27 9.07 19.91
CA ARG A 45 -4.61 9.46 19.46
C ARG A 45 -5.20 8.52 18.42
N VAL A 46 -4.37 8.00 17.52
CA VAL A 46 -4.77 6.95 16.55
C VAL A 46 -5.13 5.67 17.30
N ALA A 47 -4.33 5.27 18.28
CA ALA A 47 -4.59 4.10 19.12
C ALA A 47 -5.91 4.23 19.90
N ASP A 48 -6.17 5.38 20.52
CA ASP A 48 -7.43 5.64 21.22
C ASP A 48 -8.63 5.47 20.26
N TRP A 49 -8.51 6.00 19.05
CA TRP A 49 -9.56 5.86 18.03
C TRP A 49 -9.77 4.39 17.59
N ILE A 50 -8.70 3.62 17.42
CA ILE A 50 -8.77 2.18 17.08
C ILE A 50 -9.49 1.41 18.19
N VAL A 51 -9.13 1.64 19.42
CA VAL A 51 -9.76 0.98 20.60
C VAL A 51 -11.25 1.31 20.71
N GLU A 52 -11.61 2.58 20.48
CA GLU A 52 -12.99 3.04 20.58
C GLU A 52 -13.87 2.50 19.44
N HIS A 53 -13.36 2.56 18.19
CA HIS A 53 -14.19 2.30 17.01
C HIS A 53 -13.99 0.92 16.37
N ARG A 54 -12.95 0.19 16.76
CA ARG A 54 -12.64 -1.19 16.33
C ARG A 54 -12.80 -1.42 14.83
N PRO A 55 -12.03 -0.72 13.98
CA PRO A 55 -12.11 -0.92 12.54
C PRO A 55 -11.80 -2.39 12.20
N PRO A 56 -12.50 -3.02 11.24
CA PRO A 56 -12.23 -4.41 10.87
C PRO A 56 -10.79 -4.66 10.41
N ILE A 57 -10.19 -3.68 9.73
CA ILE A 57 -8.82 -3.77 9.18
C ILE A 57 -8.03 -2.53 9.58
N VAL A 58 -6.81 -2.73 10.05
CA VAL A 58 -5.78 -1.69 10.24
C VAL A 58 -4.63 -1.97 9.27
N ASP A 59 -4.50 -1.16 8.22
CA ASP A 59 -3.53 -1.29 7.14
C ASP A 59 -2.40 -0.27 7.36
N ILE A 60 -1.23 -0.72 7.84
CA ILE A 60 -0.10 0.14 8.17
C ILE A 60 0.81 0.28 6.96
N THR A 61 1.00 1.51 6.50
CA THR A 61 1.75 1.85 5.29
C THR A 61 2.60 3.10 5.49
N GLY A 62 3.25 3.54 4.41
CA GLY A 62 4.10 4.73 4.40
C GLY A 62 5.29 4.57 3.47
N GLY A 63 6.45 5.00 3.94
CA GLY A 63 7.74 4.68 3.31
C GLY A 63 8.15 3.23 3.60
N ALA A 64 8.74 3.03 4.77
CA ALA A 64 8.91 1.75 5.43
C ALA A 64 8.33 1.93 6.85
N PRO A 65 7.10 1.48 7.09
CA PRO A 65 6.43 1.75 8.36
C PRO A 65 7.18 1.19 9.57
N GLU A 66 7.94 0.14 9.40
CA GLU A 66 8.73 -0.54 10.42
C GLU A 66 9.90 0.31 10.95
N LEU A 67 10.27 1.37 10.21
CA LEU A 67 11.25 2.37 10.66
C LEU A 67 10.64 3.41 11.62
N ASN A 68 9.32 3.41 11.81
CA ASN A 68 8.67 4.26 12.80
C ASN A 68 8.77 3.60 14.18
N GLU A 69 9.25 4.34 15.18
CA GLU A 69 9.38 3.84 16.55
C GLU A 69 8.04 3.40 17.19
N HIS A 70 6.92 3.89 16.67
CA HIS A 70 5.57 3.56 17.12
C HIS A 70 4.90 2.44 16.28
N PHE A 71 5.61 1.86 15.30
CA PHE A 71 5.06 0.80 14.46
C PHE A 71 4.55 -0.40 15.29
N ARG A 72 5.38 -0.90 16.19
CA ARG A 72 5.00 -2.03 17.06
C ARG A 72 3.80 -1.71 17.93
N PHE A 73 3.79 -0.53 18.54
CA PHE A 73 2.67 -0.07 19.35
C PHE A 73 1.34 -0.06 18.55
N LEU A 74 1.36 0.43 17.30
CA LEU A 74 0.17 0.46 16.45
C LEU A 74 -0.28 -0.94 16.01
N VAL A 75 0.66 -1.86 15.76
CA VAL A 75 0.37 -3.28 15.49
C VAL A 75 -0.31 -3.92 16.71
N GLU A 76 0.30 -3.80 17.89
CA GLU A 76 -0.21 -4.37 19.14
C GLU A 76 -1.63 -3.87 19.46
N VAL A 77 -1.85 -2.55 19.37
CA VAL A 77 -3.18 -1.95 19.58
C VAL A 77 -4.19 -2.45 18.54
N GLY A 78 -3.82 -2.56 17.27
CA GLY A 78 -4.69 -3.10 16.23
C GLY A 78 -5.13 -4.54 16.52
N CYS A 79 -4.18 -5.40 16.88
CA CYS A 79 -4.43 -6.80 17.24
C CYS A 79 -5.31 -6.92 18.50
N GLU A 80 -5.00 -6.16 19.55
CA GLU A 80 -5.78 -6.14 20.80
C GLU A 80 -7.21 -5.65 20.61
N ALA A 81 -7.42 -4.71 19.68
CA ALA A 81 -8.74 -4.24 19.29
C ALA A 81 -9.53 -5.27 18.45
N GLY A 82 -8.89 -6.35 18.02
CA GLY A 82 -9.47 -7.42 17.21
C GLY A 82 -9.50 -7.11 15.71
N ALA A 83 -8.71 -6.14 15.24
CA ALA A 83 -8.59 -5.82 13.83
C ALA A 83 -7.68 -6.85 13.12
N HIS A 84 -7.97 -7.10 11.84
CA HIS A 84 -7.00 -7.71 10.94
C HIS A 84 -5.91 -6.69 10.60
N VAL A 85 -4.69 -6.91 11.08
CA VAL A 85 -3.58 -5.97 10.88
C VAL A 85 -2.79 -6.34 9.63
N ILE A 86 -2.50 -5.34 8.79
CA ILE A 86 -1.72 -5.48 7.56
C ILE A 86 -0.45 -4.61 7.66
N ASP A 87 0.70 -5.19 7.33
CA ASP A 87 1.96 -4.49 7.12
C ASP A 87 2.29 -4.40 5.63
N ARG A 88 2.40 -3.15 5.11
CA ARG A 88 2.82 -2.86 3.73
C ARG A 88 4.34 -2.81 3.61
N ASN A 89 4.93 -3.98 3.50
CA ASN A 89 6.36 -4.20 3.62
C ASN A 89 7.12 -4.01 2.29
N ASN A 90 8.27 -3.40 2.33
CA ASN A 90 9.13 -3.26 1.16
C ASN A 90 10.16 -4.39 1.01
N LEU A 91 10.12 -5.41 1.86
CA LEU A 91 11.03 -6.56 2.00
C LEU A 91 12.43 -6.18 2.49
N THR A 92 13.10 -5.23 1.84
CA THR A 92 14.49 -4.91 2.18
C THR A 92 14.66 -4.29 3.57
N VAL A 93 13.59 -3.79 4.18
CA VAL A 93 13.61 -3.28 5.55
C VAL A 93 13.95 -4.38 6.56
N ILE A 94 13.55 -5.64 6.29
CA ILE A 94 13.89 -6.82 7.11
C ILE A 94 15.40 -7.08 7.16
N GLU A 95 16.14 -6.58 6.16
CA GLU A 95 17.60 -6.71 6.07
C GLU A 95 18.37 -5.51 6.67
N GLU A 96 17.63 -4.52 7.23
CA GLU A 96 18.28 -3.39 7.89
C GLU A 96 18.77 -3.77 9.30
N PRO A 97 19.93 -3.24 9.74
CA PRO A 97 20.47 -3.54 11.06
C PRO A 97 19.47 -3.26 12.18
N GLY A 98 19.30 -4.24 13.08
CA GLY A 98 18.40 -4.13 14.23
C GLY A 98 16.95 -4.46 13.95
N LEU A 99 16.59 -4.85 12.72
CA LEU A 99 15.25 -5.26 12.33
C LEU A 99 15.13 -6.77 12.06
N ASP A 100 16.11 -7.56 12.42
CA ASP A 100 16.12 -9.03 12.26
C ASP A 100 14.97 -9.72 13.02
N TYR A 101 14.39 -9.05 14.01
CA TYR A 101 13.27 -9.56 14.80
C TYR A 101 11.93 -9.50 14.04
N LEU A 102 11.80 -8.67 12.99
CA LEU A 102 10.52 -8.39 12.34
C LEU A 102 9.77 -9.63 11.87
N PRO A 103 10.38 -10.62 11.16
CA PRO A 103 9.63 -11.78 10.72
C PRO A 103 8.97 -12.54 11.87
N ALA A 104 9.69 -12.75 12.99
CA ALA A 104 9.17 -13.44 14.16
C ALA A 104 8.10 -12.60 14.88
N TYR A 105 8.31 -11.30 15.01
CA TYR A 105 7.36 -10.37 15.62
C TYR A 105 6.04 -10.31 14.84
N LEU A 106 6.10 -10.14 13.51
CA LEU A 106 4.92 -10.10 12.66
C LEU A 106 4.16 -11.43 12.71
N ALA A 107 4.88 -12.58 12.75
CA ALA A 107 4.27 -13.89 12.87
C ALA A 107 3.59 -14.11 14.23
N GLU A 108 4.19 -13.67 15.33
CA GLU A 108 3.62 -13.75 16.69
C GLU A 108 2.28 -13.01 16.80
N HIS A 109 2.15 -11.88 16.07
CA HIS A 109 0.94 -11.06 16.04
C HIS A 109 -0.02 -11.40 14.88
N GLU A 110 0.27 -12.47 14.13
CA GLU A 110 -0.53 -12.91 12.96
C GLU A 110 -0.79 -11.79 11.94
N VAL A 111 0.17 -10.84 11.78
CA VAL A 111 0.07 -9.69 10.87
C VAL A 111 0.14 -10.18 9.43
N GLU A 112 -0.82 -9.80 8.59
CA GLU A 112 -0.72 -10.03 7.14
C GLU A 112 0.42 -9.20 6.55
N VAL A 113 1.32 -9.82 5.80
CA VAL A 113 2.39 -9.12 5.08
C VAL A 113 2.00 -8.97 3.60
N ILE A 114 1.86 -7.72 3.16
CA ILE A 114 1.70 -7.39 1.74
C ILE A 114 3.00 -6.75 1.25
N ALA A 115 3.79 -7.54 0.53
CA ALA A 115 5.17 -7.22 0.21
C ALA A 115 5.35 -6.77 -1.24
N SER A 116 6.09 -5.68 -1.43
CA SER A 116 6.35 -5.13 -2.77
C SER A 116 7.47 -5.88 -3.47
N LEU A 117 7.12 -6.70 -4.48
CA LEU A 117 8.08 -7.33 -5.39
C LEU A 117 7.62 -7.12 -6.85
N PRO A 118 7.98 -6.01 -7.50
CA PRO A 118 7.40 -5.59 -8.77
C PRO A 118 7.79 -6.47 -9.98
N CYS A 119 8.72 -7.41 -9.81
CA CYS A 119 9.04 -8.44 -10.80
C CYS A 119 9.73 -9.63 -10.11
N TYR A 120 9.69 -10.80 -10.76
CA TYR A 120 10.45 -11.99 -10.35
C TYR A 120 11.86 -12.05 -10.94
N SER A 121 12.30 -11.03 -11.68
CA SER A 121 13.67 -10.92 -12.21
C SER A 121 14.47 -9.81 -11.57
N ALA A 122 15.77 -10.09 -11.31
CA ALA A 122 16.67 -9.12 -10.70
C ALA A 122 16.80 -7.83 -11.53
N GLU A 123 16.91 -7.95 -12.86
CA GLU A 123 17.06 -6.80 -13.74
C GLU A 123 15.90 -5.80 -13.59
N ASN A 124 14.66 -6.28 -13.61
CA ASN A 124 13.47 -5.44 -13.55
C ASN A 124 13.26 -4.83 -12.14
N VAL A 125 13.49 -5.60 -11.08
CA VAL A 125 13.37 -5.09 -9.70
C VAL A 125 14.44 -4.03 -9.45
N ASN A 126 15.68 -4.32 -9.79
CA ASN A 126 16.78 -3.39 -9.56
C ASN A 126 16.64 -2.09 -10.37
N LYS A 127 16.08 -2.16 -11.58
CA LYS A 127 15.75 -0.98 -12.40
C LYS A 127 14.71 -0.07 -11.77
N GLN A 128 13.72 -0.65 -11.08
CA GLN A 128 12.65 0.12 -10.43
C GLN A 128 13.02 0.62 -9.04
N ARG A 129 13.73 -0.19 -8.26
CA ARG A 129 13.91 -0.01 -6.82
C ARG A 129 15.34 0.26 -6.38
N GLY A 130 16.33 -0.04 -7.22
CA GLY A 130 17.76 0.14 -6.94
C GLY A 130 18.55 -1.18 -6.96
N ASN A 131 19.86 -1.06 -7.11
CA ASN A 131 20.75 -2.22 -7.20
C ASN A 131 20.74 -3.04 -5.89
N GLY A 132 20.75 -4.38 -6.02
CA GLY A 132 20.77 -5.30 -4.88
C GLY A 132 19.44 -5.45 -4.14
N VAL A 133 18.38 -4.78 -4.61
CA VAL A 133 17.05 -4.87 -3.97
C VAL A 133 16.44 -6.25 -4.20
N PHE A 134 16.66 -6.87 -5.36
CA PHE A 134 16.11 -8.20 -5.63
C PHE A 134 16.68 -9.25 -4.66
N GLU A 135 17.99 -9.31 -4.51
CA GLU A 135 18.68 -10.27 -3.65
C GLU A 135 18.26 -10.12 -2.18
N LYS A 136 18.18 -8.88 -1.69
CA LYS A 136 17.66 -8.57 -0.35
C LYS A 136 16.20 -9.00 -0.21
N SER A 137 15.37 -8.79 -1.24
CA SER A 137 13.95 -9.18 -1.22
C SER A 137 13.79 -10.70 -1.16
N ILE A 138 14.58 -11.45 -1.91
CA ILE A 138 14.60 -12.93 -1.86
C ILE A 138 15.03 -13.43 -0.47
N SER A 139 16.07 -12.83 0.12
CA SER A 139 16.51 -13.13 1.48
C SER A 139 15.39 -12.90 2.50
N ALA A 140 14.73 -11.74 2.44
CA ALA A 140 13.62 -11.39 3.33
C ALA A 140 12.43 -12.34 3.18
N LEU A 141 12.05 -12.71 1.95
CA LEU A 141 10.98 -13.67 1.70
C LEU A 141 11.29 -15.04 2.30
N ARG A 142 12.53 -15.51 2.22
CA ARG A 142 12.96 -16.74 2.88
C ARG A 142 12.84 -16.68 4.40
N LYS A 143 13.21 -15.53 5.01
CA LYS A 143 13.04 -15.30 6.46
C LYS A 143 11.56 -15.33 6.86
N LEU A 144 10.67 -14.71 6.07
CA LEU A 144 9.23 -14.76 6.27
C LEU A 144 8.67 -16.19 6.12
N ASN A 145 9.07 -16.90 5.06
CA ASN A 145 8.64 -18.30 4.88
C ASN A 145 9.09 -19.20 6.03
N ALA A 146 10.29 -18.97 6.58
CA ALA A 146 10.82 -19.77 7.70
C ALA A 146 9.98 -19.68 8.99
N VAL A 147 9.17 -18.60 9.16
CA VAL A 147 8.26 -18.40 10.29
C VAL A 147 6.79 -18.64 9.94
N GLY A 148 6.50 -19.26 8.77
CA GLY A 148 5.16 -19.72 8.39
C GLY A 148 4.42 -18.86 7.39
N TYR A 149 4.96 -17.72 6.94
CA TYR A 149 4.34 -16.91 5.92
C TYR A 149 4.27 -17.62 4.56
N GLY A 150 3.18 -17.39 3.83
CA GLY A 150 2.89 -18.10 2.56
C GLY A 150 2.25 -19.47 2.74
N THR A 151 2.17 -19.98 3.97
CA THR A 151 1.51 -21.26 4.31
C THR A 151 0.44 -21.06 5.38
N SER A 152 0.82 -20.96 6.65
CA SER A 152 -0.10 -20.73 7.78
C SER A 152 -0.42 -19.25 8.02
N LEU A 153 0.49 -18.36 7.61
CA LEU A 153 0.33 -16.91 7.74
C LEU A 153 0.24 -16.26 6.35
N PRO A 154 -0.60 -15.22 6.18
CA PRO A 154 -0.80 -14.59 4.89
C PRO A 154 0.40 -13.75 4.44
N LEU A 155 0.96 -14.11 3.27
CA LEU A 155 1.98 -13.37 2.55
C LEU A 155 1.49 -13.11 1.13
N ASN A 156 1.26 -11.86 0.80
CA ASN A 156 0.85 -11.46 -0.53
C ASN A 156 1.91 -10.58 -1.19
N LEU A 157 2.11 -10.73 -2.48
CA LEU A 157 3.07 -9.93 -3.23
C LEU A 157 2.37 -8.87 -4.05
N VAL A 158 3.05 -7.74 -4.28
CA VAL A 158 2.56 -6.66 -5.13
C VAL A 158 3.43 -6.50 -6.36
N TYR A 159 2.77 -6.57 -7.52
CA TYR A 159 3.33 -6.29 -8.84
C TYR A 159 2.91 -4.90 -9.32
N ASN A 160 3.86 -4.15 -9.88
CA ASN A 160 3.63 -2.94 -10.65
C ASN A 160 4.30 -3.06 -12.02
N PRO A 161 3.62 -2.70 -13.14
CA PRO A 161 4.22 -2.74 -14.46
C PRO A 161 5.36 -1.73 -14.59
N LEU A 162 6.34 -2.05 -15.45
CA LEU A 162 7.39 -1.10 -15.82
C LEU A 162 6.83 -0.02 -16.75
N GLY A 163 6.96 1.25 -16.34
CA GLY A 163 6.62 2.41 -17.18
C GLY A 163 5.11 2.63 -17.37
N ALA A 164 4.76 3.27 -18.49
CA ALA A 164 3.41 3.72 -18.84
C ALA A 164 2.59 2.59 -19.48
N LYS A 165 2.25 1.57 -18.70
CA LYS A 165 1.49 0.39 -19.16
C LYS A 165 0.49 -0.05 -18.10
N LEU A 166 -0.58 -0.71 -18.55
CA LEU A 166 -1.46 -1.46 -17.66
C LEU A 166 -0.82 -2.81 -17.30
N PRO A 167 -1.11 -3.36 -16.10
CA PRO A 167 -0.72 -4.73 -15.77
C PRO A 167 -1.43 -5.74 -16.69
N GLY A 168 -0.81 -6.89 -16.92
CA GLY A 168 -1.47 -8.05 -17.52
C GLY A 168 -2.48 -8.70 -16.56
N PRO A 169 -3.17 -9.77 -17.01
CA PRO A 169 -4.10 -10.51 -16.17
C PRO A 169 -3.44 -11.01 -14.88
N GLN A 170 -4.05 -10.70 -13.74
CA GLN A 170 -3.45 -10.98 -12.42
C GLN A 170 -3.20 -12.48 -12.20
N GLN A 171 -4.11 -13.33 -12.63
CA GLN A 171 -3.99 -14.79 -12.45
C GLN A 171 -2.81 -15.39 -13.23
N GLU A 172 -2.58 -14.93 -14.48
CA GLU A 172 -1.45 -15.37 -15.29
C GLU A 172 -0.12 -14.94 -14.66
N LEU A 173 -0.03 -13.66 -14.24
CA LEU A 173 1.15 -13.15 -13.56
C LEU A 173 1.40 -13.87 -12.23
N GLU A 174 0.36 -14.18 -11.46
CA GLU A 174 0.49 -14.95 -10.21
C GLU A 174 1.05 -16.34 -10.47
N ALA A 175 0.58 -17.02 -11.52
CA ALA A 175 1.09 -18.34 -11.89
C ALA A 175 2.58 -18.29 -12.28
N ASP A 176 3.00 -17.30 -13.07
CA ASP A 176 4.40 -17.08 -13.43
C ASP A 176 5.27 -16.80 -12.20
N TYR A 177 4.79 -15.95 -11.28
CA TYR A 177 5.50 -15.66 -10.04
C TYR A 177 5.66 -16.90 -9.17
N LYS A 178 4.60 -17.70 -9.01
CA LYS A 178 4.64 -18.95 -8.24
C LYS A 178 5.61 -19.97 -8.85
N ASP A 179 5.59 -20.13 -10.18
CA ASP A 179 6.53 -21.03 -10.86
C ASP A 179 7.97 -20.59 -10.65
N VAL A 180 8.30 -19.34 -10.99
CA VAL A 180 9.68 -18.85 -10.94
C VAL A 180 10.21 -18.77 -9.52
N LEU A 181 9.47 -18.13 -8.59
CA LEU A 181 9.92 -17.97 -7.21
C LEU A 181 9.98 -19.29 -6.46
N GLY A 182 9.05 -20.19 -6.73
CA GLY A 182 9.06 -21.55 -6.14
C GLY A 182 10.23 -22.39 -6.65
N ARG A 183 10.41 -22.48 -7.97
CA ARG A 183 11.43 -23.34 -8.57
C ARG A 183 12.85 -22.84 -8.33
N GLU A 184 13.09 -21.52 -8.47
CA GLU A 184 14.44 -20.97 -8.42
C GLU A 184 14.89 -20.59 -7.01
N PHE A 185 13.95 -20.19 -6.13
CA PHE A 185 14.30 -19.64 -4.82
C PHE A 185 13.66 -20.39 -3.65
N GLY A 186 12.72 -21.34 -3.91
CA GLY A 186 12.01 -22.07 -2.86
C GLY A 186 11.02 -21.19 -2.07
N ILE A 187 10.55 -20.08 -2.66
CA ILE A 187 9.66 -19.13 -2.00
C ILE A 187 8.19 -19.52 -2.26
N VAL A 188 7.38 -19.44 -1.21
CA VAL A 188 5.93 -19.59 -1.28
C VAL A 188 5.23 -18.31 -0.85
N PHE A 189 4.10 -17.99 -1.48
CA PHE A 189 3.24 -16.86 -1.13
C PHE A 189 1.79 -17.18 -1.52
N ASN A 190 0.82 -16.44 -0.97
CA ASN A 190 -0.60 -16.72 -1.19
C ASN A 190 -1.12 -16.12 -2.49
N HIS A 191 -1.07 -14.80 -2.65
CA HIS A 191 -1.61 -14.10 -3.80
C HIS A 191 -0.65 -13.04 -4.36
N LEU A 192 -0.79 -12.77 -5.65
CA LEU A 192 -0.15 -11.63 -6.31
C LEU A 192 -1.19 -10.55 -6.57
N TYR A 193 -0.96 -9.35 -6.05
CA TYR A 193 -1.80 -8.18 -6.32
C TYR A 193 -1.18 -7.32 -7.42
N THR A 194 -1.91 -7.13 -8.52
CA THR A 194 -1.46 -6.25 -9.60
C THR A 194 -1.97 -4.84 -9.37
N ILE A 195 -1.05 -3.88 -9.30
CA ILE A 195 -1.39 -2.47 -9.06
C ILE A 195 -0.94 -1.63 -10.26
N THR A 196 -1.89 -0.93 -10.87
CA THR A 196 -1.62 0.05 -11.93
C THR A 196 -0.82 1.22 -11.37
N ASN A 197 0.23 1.65 -12.07
CA ASN A 197 1.03 2.79 -11.64
C ASN A 197 0.18 4.07 -11.62
N GLN A 198 0.14 4.73 -10.47
CA GLN A 198 -0.60 5.97 -10.30
C GLN A 198 0.17 7.13 -10.92
N PRO A 199 -0.45 7.98 -11.78
CA PRO A 199 0.19 9.14 -12.40
C PRO A 199 0.35 10.29 -11.39
N ILE A 200 1.07 10.05 -10.28
CA ILE A 200 1.31 11.00 -9.20
C ILE A 200 2.77 10.92 -8.72
N ALA A 201 3.20 11.87 -7.92
CA ALA A 201 4.53 11.94 -7.31
C ALA A 201 5.67 11.66 -8.33
N ARG A 202 6.66 10.85 -7.95
CA ARG A 202 7.84 10.55 -8.81
C ARG A 202 7.47 9.91 -10.15
N PHE A 203 6.43 9.09 -10.20
CA PHE A 203 6.02 8.49 -11.47
C PHE A 203 5.45 9.54 -12.43
N ALA A 204 4.67 10.51 -11.93
CA ALA A 204 4.21 11.65 -12.72
C ALA A 204 5.36 12.49 -13.28
N GLU A 205 6.39 12.74 -12.47
CA GLU A 205 7.60 13.45 -12.89
C GLU A 205 8.36 12.67 -13.97
N ASP A 206 8.48 11.35 -13.80
CA ASP A 206 9.12 10.48 -14.78
C ASP A 206 8.38 10.46 -16.11
N LEU A 207 7.04 10.38 -16.09
CA LEU A 207 6.21 10.46 -17.28
C LEU A 207 6.39 11.80 -18.03
N ARG A 208 6.39 12.92 -17.30
CA ARG A 208 6.61 14.27 -17.91
C ARG A 208 7.99 14.39 -18.51
N ARG A 209 9.03 13.92 -17.79
CA ARG A 209 10.41 13.91 -18.29
C ARG A 209 10.58 13.09 -19.57
N GLN A 210 9.81 11.99 -19.71
CA GLN A 210 9.82 11.13 -20.88
C GLN A 210 8.87 11.62 -22.00
N GLY A 211 8.08 12.67 -21.78
CA GLY A 211 7.05 13.14 -22.72
C GLY A 211 5.87 12.19 -22.89
N LYS A 212 5.63 11.29 -21.91
CA LYS A 212 4.60 10.24 -21.94
C LYS A 212 3.39 10.52 -21.06
N TRP A 213 3.29 11.72 -20.50
CA TRP A 213 2.23 12.08 -19.58
C TRP A 213 0.84 11.99 -20.21
N ASP A 214 0.65 12.65 -21.35
CA ASP A 214 -0.65 12.70 -22.03
C ASP A 214 -1.02 11.32 -22.60
N GLU A 215 -0.06 10.63 -23.25
CA GLU A 215 -0.24 9.28 -23.75
C GLU A 215 -0.73 8.29 -22.66
N TYR A 216 -0.15 8.41 -21.45
CA TYR A 216 -0.54 7.53 -20.35
C TYR A 216 -1.93 7.87 -19.81
N LEU A 217 -2.28 9.15 -19.67
CA LEU A 217 -3.63 9.55 -19.27
C LEU A 217 -4.69 9.13 -20.31
N GLU A 218 -4.38 9.24 -21.60
CA GLU A 218 -5.24 8.76 -22.68
C GLU A 218 -5.43 7.24 -22.63
N LEU A 219 -4.34 6.47 -22.39
CA LEU A 219 -4.42 5.03 -22.18
C LEU A 219 -5.36 4.66 -21.03
N LEU A 220 -5.19 5.32 -19.87
CA LEU A 220 -6.03 5.08 -18.71
C LEU A 220 -7.51 5.41 -18.97
N ALA A 221 -7.76 6.55 -19.63
CA ALA A 221 -9.12 6.99 -19.97
C ALA A 221 -9.79 6.06 -21.01
N ALA A 222 -9.06 5.66 -22.05
CA ALA A 222 -9.55 4.73 -23.06
C ALA A 222 -9.83 3.32 -22.49
N SER A 223 -9.14 2.97 -21.39
CA SER A 223 -9.29 1.67 -20.72
C SER A 223 -10.27 1.73 -19.54
N PHE A 224 -11.02 2.83 -19.36
CA PHE A 224 -11.98 2.96 -18.27
C PHE A 224 -13.01 1.83 -18.27
N ASN A 225 -13.13 1.15 -17.12
CA ASN A 225 -14.07 0.05 -16.93
C ASN A 225 -15.08 0.41 -15.82
N PRO A 226 -16.36 0.69 -16.15
CA PRO A 226 -17.36 1.06 -15.17
C PRO A 226 -17.66 -0.03 -14.14
N GLU A 227 -17.42 -1.31 -14.45
CA GLU A 227 -17.65 -2.42 -13.54
C GLU A 227 -16.72 -2.42 -12.33
N THR A 228 -15.58 -1.75 -12.42
CA THR A 228 -14.61 -1.64 -11.32
C THR A 228 -15.04 -0.64 -10.25
N VAL A 229 -15.94 0.30 -10.59
CA VAL A 229 -16.31 1.43 -9.71
C VAL A 229 -16.90 0.97 -8.37
N ALA A 230 -17.66 -0.12 -8.37
CA ALA A 230 -18.27 -0.66 -7.16
C ALA A 230 -17.23 -1.19 -6.15
N GLY A 231 -16.08 -1.68 -6.63
CA GLY A 231 -15.00 -2.27 -5.83
C GLY A 231 -13.88 -1.30 -5.46
N LEU A 232 -13.98 -0.01 -5.78
CA LEU A 232 -12.92 0.96 -5.47
C LEU A 232 -12.67 1.07 -3.97
N MET A 233 -11.42 0.92 -3.56
CA MET A 233 -11.01 0.94 -2.16
C MET A 233 -11.40 2.22 -1.42
N CYS A 234 -11.37 3.38 -2.05
CA CYS A 234 -11.73 4.66 -1.45
C CYS A 234 -13.19 4.72 -0.93
N ARG A 235 -14.04 3.77 -1.33
CA ARG A 235 -15.40 3.67 -0.80
C ARG A 235 -15.46 3.12 0.62
N THR A 236 -14.49 2.31 1.02
CA THR A 236 -14.48 1.60 2.31
C THR A 236 -13.22 1.85 3.12
N THR A 237 -12.21 2.52 2.55
CA THR A 237 -10.94 2.85 3.22
C THR A 237 -10.94 4.30 3.68
N LEU A 238 -10.44 4.56 4.87
CA LEU A 238 -10.06 5.89 5.36
C LEU A 238 -8.54 5.94 5.47
N SER A 239 -7.89 6.83 4.74
CA SER A 239 -6.44 7.01 4.82
C SER A 239 -6.11 8.16 5.79
N VAL A 240 -5.14 7.92 6.66
CA VAL A 240 -4.69 8.85 7.72
C VAL A 240 -3.21 9.10 7.55
N ASP A 241 -2.79 10.35 7.49
CA ASP A 241 -1.38 10.69 7.41
C ASP A 241 -0.68 10.66 8.78
N TYR A 242 0.65 10.85 8.76
CA TYR A 242 1.49 10.86 9.97
C TYR A 242 1.18 12.00 10.95
N GLU A 243 0.33 12.98 10.58
CA GLU A 243 -0.17 14.05 11.44
C GLU A 243 -1.62 13.80 11.89
N GLY A 244 -2.25 12.73 11.40
CA GLY A 244 -3.63 12.36 11.73
C GLY A 244 -4.70 12.97 10.82
N ARG A 245 -4.32 13.64 9.71
CA ARG A 245 -5.26 14.21 8.73
C ARG A 245 -5.91 13.13 7.88
N LEU A 246 -7.09 13.40 7.39
CA LEU A 246 -7.95 12.44 6.70
C LEU A 246 -7.99 12.63 5.19
N TYR A 247 -7.97 11.49 4.49
CA TYR A 247 -8.07 11.40 3.04
C TYR A 247 -8.95 10.20 2.62
N ASP A 248 -9.52 10.26 1.43
CA ASP A 248 -10.34 9.16 0.92
C ASP A 248 -9.50 7.92 0.54
N CYS A 249 -8.24 8.10 0.21
CA CYS A 249 -7.23 7.05 -0.04
C CYS A 249 -5.82 7.64 0.06
N ASP A 250 -4.80 6.80 0.08
CA ASP A 250 -3.41 7.21 0.11
C ASP A 250 -2.96 7.99 -1.14
N PHE A 251 -3.58 7.76 -2.30
CA PHE A 251 -3.30 8.55 -3.51
C PHE A 251 -3.82 9.99 -3.36
N ASN A 252 -5.03 10.18 -2.81
CA ASN A 252 -5.54 11.50 -2.45
C ASN A 252 -4.65 12.19 -1.41
N GLN A 253 -4.09 11.43 -0.46
CA GLN A 253 -3.13 11.95 0.50
C GLN A 253 -1.90 12.53 -0.19
N MET A 254 -1.34 11.84 -1.17
CA MET A 254 -0.15 12.33 -1.90
C MET A 254 -0.42 13.56 -2.77
N LEU A 255 -1.69 13.84 -3.07
CA LEU A 255 -2.15 15.03 -3.81
C LEU A 255 -2.71 16.14 -2.89
N ASP A 256 -2.59 15.97 -1.57
CA ASP A 256 -3.14 16.88 -0.55
C ASP A 256 -4.66 17.12 -0.69
N MET A 257 -5.38 16.13 -1.20
CA MET A 257 -6.85 16.16 -1.34
C MET A 257 -7.51 15.72 -0.03
N ARG A 258 -7.47 16.60 0.97
CA ARG A 258 -7.92 16.34 2.35
C ARG A 258 -9.43 16.27 2.47
N ILE A 259 -9.93 15.40 3.35
CA ILE A 259 -11.33 15.45 3.78
C ILE A 259 -11.53 16.67 4.69
N ARG A 260 -12.47 17.55 4.29
CA ARG A 260 -12.72 18.83 4.99
C ARG A 260 -14.20 19.01 5.34
N ASN A 261 -14.42 19.77 6.40
CA ASN A 261 -15.74 20.30 6.76
C ASN A 261 -15.59 21.75 7.24
N GLY A 262 -15.33 22.66 6.28
CA GLY A 262 -14.92 24.04 6.58
C GLY A 262 -13.48 24.19 7.08
N ARG A 263 -12.93 23.15 7.70
CA ARG A 263 -11.54 23.02 8.14
C ARG A 263 -11.01 21.62 7.79
N ASP A 264 -9.70 21.41 7.90
CA ASP A 264 -9.10 20.08 7.85
C ASP A 264 -9.67 19.21 8.98
N LEU A 265 -9.99 17.96 8.69
CA LEU A 265 -10.43 16.98 9.66
C LEU A 265 -9.27 16.07 10.03
N PHE A 266 -9.21 15.72 11.29
CA PHE A 266 -8.29 14.72 11.85
C PHE A 266 -9.08 13.47 12.23
N LEU A 267 -8.40 12.34 12.41
CA LEU A 267 -9.03 11.07 12.75
C LEU A 267 -9.94 11.18 13.99
N TRP A 268 -9.50 11.89 14.99
CA TRP A 268 -10.24 12.11 16.24
C TRP A 268 -11.38 13.13 16.17
N ASP A 269 -11.62 13.73 15.01
CA ASP A 269 -12.77 14.61 14.76
C ASP A 269 -13.97 13.85 14.15
N VAL A 270 -13.82 12.55 13.86
CA VAL A 270 -14.82 11.77 13.12
C VAL A 270 -15.05 10.39 13.74
N THR A 271 -16.24 9.85 13.47
CA THR A 271 -16.56 8.44 13.71
C THR A 271 -16.83 7.74 12.37
N PRO A 272 -16.78 6.41 12.29
CA PRO A 272 -17.11 5.67 11.06
C PRO A 272 -18.46 6.10 10.45
N ASP A 273 -19.49 6.29 11.29
CA ASP A 273 -20.83 6.67 10.85
C ASP A 273 -20.90 8.06 10.22
N THR A 274 -20.14 9.03 10.76
CA THR A 274 -20.09 10.40 10.22
C THR A 274 -19.42 10.48 8.84
N LEU A 275 -18.68 9.46 8.45
CA LEU A 275 -18.01 9.35 7.15
C LEU A 275 -18.89 8.70 6.08
N THR A 276 -19.81 7.82 6.46
CA THR A 276 -20.69 7.09 5.53
C THR A 276 -21.54 8.04 4.71
N GLY A 277 -21.65 7.79 3.40
CA GLY A 277 -22.43 8.60 2.46
C GLY A 277 -21.72 9.88 1.99
N ARG A 278 -20.57 10.27 2.55
CA ARG A 278 -19.82 11.45 2.09
C ARG A 278 -19.36 11.28 0.64
N ALA A 279 -19.35 12.38 -0.09
CA ALA A 279 -18.75 12.43 -1.42
C ALA A 279 -17.23 12.23 -1.34
N ILE A 280 -16.72 11.34 -2.18
CA ILE A 280 -15.28 11.07 -2.34
C ILE A 280 -14.70 12.06 -3.35
N GLN A 281 -13.55 12.63 -3.02
CA GLN A 281 -12.82 13.51 -3.93
C GLN A 281 -12.13 12.66 -5.01
N THR A 282 -12.34 13.05 -6.27
CA THR A 282 -11.79 12.35 -7.43
C THR A 282 -10.94 13.27 -8.30
N GLY A 283 -9.99 12.70 -9.03
CA GLY A 283 -9.14 13.40 -9.98
C GLY A 283 -8.64 12.47 -11.09
N ASN A 284 -7.77 12.95 -11.97
CA ASN A 284 -7.26 12.16 -13.10
C ASN A 284 -6.53 10.87 -12.67
N HIS A 285 -5.93 10.86 -11.48
CA HIS A 285 -5.28 9.67 -10.92
C HIS A 285 -6.27 8.51 -10.69
N CYS A 286 -7.56 8.80 -10.43
CA CYS A 286 -8.58 7.77 -10.24
C CYS A 286 -8.78 6.89 -11.47
N LEU A 287 -8.40 7.36 -12.67
CA LEU A 287 -8.43 6.56 -13.89
C LEU A 287 -7.55 5.31 -13.78
N ALA A 288 -6.43 5.36 -13.05
CA ALA A 288 -5.59 4.19 -12.83
C ALA A 288 -6.26 3.12 -11.96
N CYS A 289 -7.17 3.50 -11.07
CA CYS A 289 -7.95 2.56 -10.26
C CYS A 289 -9.08 1.89 -11.06
N THR A 290 -9.50 2.48 -12.19
CA THR A 290 -10.64 2.02 -12.99
C THR A 290 -10.27 1.47 -14.36
N ALA A 291 -8.99 1.58 -14.77
CA ALA A 291 -8.54 1.10 -16.08
C ALA A 291 -8.42 -0.42 -16.15
N GLY A 292 -8.89 -1.02 -17.24
CA GLY A 292 -8.81 -2.46 -17.48
C GLY A 292 -9.54 -3.30 -16.43
N CYS A 293 -8.80 -4.19 -15.76
CA CYS A 293 -9.33 -4.97 -14.64
C CYS A 293 -9.51 -4.17 -13.35
N GLY A 294 -9.18 -2.89 -13.35
CA GLY A 294 -9.13 -2.05 -12.17
C GLY A 294 -7.94 -2.34 -11.27
N SER A 295 -7.76 -1.51 -10.26
CA SER A 295 -6.65 -1.62 -9.32
C SER A 295 -7.05 -1.12 -7.93
N SER A 296 -6.75 -1.90 -6.91
CA SER A 296 -6.91 -1.54 -5.50
C SER A 296 -5.66 -1.95 -4.71
N CYS A 297 -5.64 -1.64 -3.42
CA CYS A 297 -4.58 -2.11 -2.51
C CYS A 297 -4.52 -3.64 -2.36
N THR A 298 -5.54 -4.35 -2.84
CA THR A 298 -5.64 -5.82 -2.87
C THR A 298 -5.67 -6.36 -4.30
N GLY A 299 -5.12 -5.63 -5.26
CA GLY A 299 -4.95 -6.03 -6.64
C GLY A 299 -6.11 -5.69 -7.57
N ALA A 300 -6.26 -6.46 -8.64
CA ALA A 300 -7.29 -6.26 -9.66
C ALA A 300 -8.71 -6.39 -9.08
N LEU A 301 -9.61 -5.52 -9.50
CA LEU A 301 -11.01 -5.49 -9.07
C LEU A 301 -11.91 -6.43 -9.88
N ARG A 302 -11.45 -6.81 -11.07
CA ARG A 302 -12.09 -7.78 -11.98
C ARG A 302 -11.05 -8.73 -12.52
N GLN A 303 -11.48 -9.95 -12.82
CA GLN A 303 -10.64 -10.99 -13.44
C GLN A 303 -10.89 -11.06 -14.93
#